data_9bd1d1d1aca717aeb823949df5a94376
#
_entry.id   9bd1d1d1aca717aeb823949df5a94376
#
_cell.length_a   1.000
_cell.length_b   1.000
_cell.length_c   1.000
_cell.angle_alpha   90.00
_cell.angle_beta   90.00
_cell.angle_gamma   90.00
#
_symmetry.space_group_name_H-M   'P 1'
#
loop_
_entity.id
_entity.type
_entity.pdbx_description
1 polymer ?
#
loop_
_entity_poly.entity_id
_entity_poly.type
_entity_poly.pdbx_seq_one_letter_code
_entity_poly.pdbx_strand_id
1 'polypeptide(L)'
;FALAYLLTSGIKGQNFLRAGFFTPNLIGGIVLGYIWQFIFSRVMVDLGNIISLPIFAKSWLSSPGGAFTALVIVTTWLLIYISGFVSVPTDLLEAARIDGANASQLTRYIRMPMMVPAFVTCLFLSITRCFKVYDLNLSLTAGGPYDSTKLAAMHIYTQAFENHQYGLGQAEALVLFLVMGIIAFIQISMGKSKEVEA
;
A
#
# COMPACT_ATOMS: atom_id res chain seq x y z
N PHE A 1 -10.43 1.73 3.43
CA PHE A 1 -11.76 2.34 3.59
C PHE A 1 -11.96 2.93 4.99
N ALA A 2 -11.79 2.16 6.08
CA ALA A 2 -12.01 2.63 7.46
C ALA A 2 -11.17 3.86 7.83
N LEU A 3 -9.86 3.85 7.50
CA LEU A 3 -8.97 4.99 7.73
C LEU A 3 -9.32 6.19 6.84
N ALA A 4 -9.68 5.98 5.58
CA ALA A 4 -10.12 7.05 4.69
C ALA A 4 -11.42 7.69 5.22
N TYR A 5 -12.36 6.88 5.69
CA TYR A 5 -13.58 7.34 6.36
C TYR A 5 -13.27 8.20 7.59
N LEU A 6 -12.34 7.74 8.42
CA LEU A 6 -11.91 8.44 9.65
C LEU A 6 -11.26 9.79 9.30
N LEU A 7 -10.42 9.83 8.26
CA LEU A 7 -9.75 11.04 7.78
C LEU A 7 -10.69 12.04 7.06
N THR A 8 -11.91 11.63 6.69
CA THR A 8 -12.92 12.49 6.06
C THR A 8 -14.07 12.87 6.99
N SER A 9 -14.15 12.30 8.19
CA SER A 9 -15.27 12.49 9.13
C SER A 9 -15.20 13.74 10.02
N GLY A 10 -14.31 14.70 9.72
CA GLY A 10 -14.29 16.01 10.42
C GLY A 10 -13.74 15.97 11.86
N ILE A 11 -12.91 15.00 12.21
CA ILE A 11 -12.34 14.82 13.54
C ILE A 11 -11.37 15.98 13.87
N LYS A 12 -11.36 16.45 15.12
CA LYS A 12 -10.38 17.43 15.60
C LYS A 12 -8.95 16.87 15.39
N GLY A 13 -8.09 17.64 14.71
CA GLY A 13 -6.73 17.19 14.35
C GLY A 13 -6.62 16.46 13.01
N GLN A 14 -7.67 16.42 12.18
CA GLN A 14 -7.71 15.80 10.87
C GLN A 14 -6.53 16.22 9.98
N ASN A 15 -6.17 17.51 9.99
CA ASN A 15 -5.06 18.03 9.19
C ASN A 15 -3.70 17.49 9.66
N PHE A 16 -3.52 17.31 10.95
CA PHE A 16 -2.30 16.70 11.51
C PHE A 16 -2.19 15.22 11.13
N LEU A 17 -3.29 14.48 11.24
CA LEU A 17 -3.35 13.08 10.82
C LEU A 17 -3.09 12.97 9.29
N ARG A 18 -3.74 13.82 8.49
CA ARG A 18 -3.46 13.88 7.05
C ARG A 18 -1.99 14.15 6.78
N ALA A 19 -1.37 15.14 7.40
CA ALA A 19 0.05 15.43 7.24
C ALA A 19 0.91 14.22 7.62
N GLY A 20 0.66 13.55 8.74
CA GLY A 20 1.37 12.37 9.19
C GLY A 20 1.29 11.19 8.20
N PHE A 21 0.14 11.00 7.57
CA PHE A 21 -0.02 10.00 6.52
C PHE A 21 0.56 10.44 5.17
N PHE A 22 0.68 11.76 4.90
CA PHE A 22 1.22 12.29 3.65
C PHE A 22 2.74 12.31 3.60
N THR A 23 3.38 12.63 4.72
CA THR A 23 4.84 12.76 4.81
C THR A 23 5.59 11.56 4.25
N PRO A 24 5.19 10.30 4.53
CA PRO A 24 5.93 9.13 4.04
C PRO A 24 5.98 8.99 2.51
N ASN A 25 4.97 9.48 1.80
CA ASN A 25 4.95 9.41 0.34
C ASN A 25 5.92 10.43 -0.31
N LEU A 26 6.30 11.47 0.42
CA LEU A 26 7.29 12.46 0.01
C LEU A 26 8.73 11.97 0.26
N ILE A 27 8.87 11.00 1.16
CA ILE A 27 10.15 10.37 1.49
C ILE A 27 10.40 9.23 0.50
N GLY A 28 11.54 9.21 -0.15
CA GLY A 28 11.90 8.13 -1.09
C GLY A 28 11.84 6.74 -0.45
N GLY A 29 11.56 5.73 -1.26
CA GLY A 29 11.37 4.33 -0.80
C GLY A 29 12.54 3.78 0.00
N ILE A 30 13.78 4.16 -0.34
CA ILE A 30 14.98 3.74 0.38
C ILE A 30 14.97 4.26 1.82
N VAL A 31 14.76 5.56 2.01
CA VAL A 31 14.77 6.19 3.35
C VAL A 31 13.63 5.63 4.19
N LEU A 32 12.45 5.49 3.60
CA LEU A 32 11.28 4.90 4.25
C LEU A 32 11.55 3.46 4.68
N GLY A 33 12.20 2.65 3.82
CA GLY A 33 12.54 1.28 4.15
C GLY A 33 13.51 1.19 5.33
N TYR A 34 14.53 2.04 5.41
CA TYR A 34 15.42 2.09 6.57
C TYR A 34 14.73 2.52 7.86
N ILE A 35 13.78 3.47 7.79
CA ILE A 35 12.98 3.87 8.95
C ILE A 35 12.18 2.67 9.46
N TRP A 36 11.49 1.96 8.58
CA TRP A 36 10.73 0.77 8.95
C TRP A 36 11.63 -0.39 9.40
N GLN A 37 12.79 -0.57 8.78
CA GLN A 37 13.77 -1.54 9.23
C GLN A 37 14.19 -1.28 10.68
N PHE A 38 14.48 -0.03 11.02
CA PHE A 38 14.80 0.38 12.39
C PHE A 38 13.62 0.12 13.34
N ILE A 39 12.40 0.43 12.93
CA ILE A 39 11.20 0.18 13.73
C ILE A 39 11.04 -1.32 14.02
N PHE A 40 11.10 -2.18 13.01
CA PHE A 40 10.88 -3.63 13.18
C PHE A 40 12.05 -4.34 13.86
N SER A 41 13.28 -3.84 13.71
CA SER A 41 14.47 -4.49 14.26
C SER A 41 14.86 -4.00 15.66
N ARG A 42 14.49 -2.78 16.04
CA ARG A 42 14.87 -2.16 17.30
C ARG A 42 13.68 -1.72 18.14
N VAL A 43 12.90 -0.75 17.65
CA VAL A 43 11.83 -0.12 18.44
C VAL A 43 10.81 -1.14 18.91
N MET A 44 10.35 -2.03 18.02
CA MET A 44 9.36 -3.06 18.40
C MET A 44 9.93 -4.08 19.38
N VAL A 45 11.22 -4.45 19.24
CA VAL A 45 11.88 -5.37 20.15
C VAL A 45 12.03 -4.76 21.54
N ASP A 46 12.46 -3.50 21.62
CA ASP A 46 12.61 -2.79 22.90
C ASP A 46 11.26 -2.61 23.59
N LEU A 47 10.23 -2.22 22.85
CA LEU A 47 8.85 -2.14 23.37
C LEU A 47 8.34 -3.51 23.83
N GLY A 48 8.59 -4.57 23.04
CA GLY A 48 8.21 -5.93 23.39
C GLY A 48 8.82 -6.41 24.69
N ASN A 49 10.09 -6.08 24.93
CA ASN A 49 10.79 -6.39 26.17
C ASN A 49 10.22 -5.61 27.36
N ILE A 50 9.85 -4.33 27.19
CA ILE A 50 9.26 -3.49 28.23
C ILE A 50 7.86 -4.00 28.62
N ILE A 51 7.03 -4.35 27.61
CA ILE A 51 5.63 -4.77 27.82
C ILE A 51 5.53 -6.29 28.08
N SER A 52 6.65 -7.02 28.00
CA SER A 52 6.72 -8.48 28.15
C SER A 52 5.84 -9.24 27.14
N LEU A 53 5.70 -8.74 25.92
CA LEU A 53 4.97 -9.39 24.84
C LEU A 53 5.92 -10.27 23.97
N PRO A 54 5.80 -11.59 24.04
CA PRO A 54 6.75 -12.52 23.39
C PRO A 54 6.75 -12.40 21.85
N ILE A 55 5.68 -11.89 21.25
CA ILE A 55 5.58 -11.72 19.79
C ILE A 55 6.52 -10.62 19.26
N PHE A 56 6.91 -9.69 20.10
CA PHE A 56 7.84 -8.60 19.77
C PHE A 56 9.25 -8.78 20.38
N ALA A 57 9.48 -9.87 21.13
CA ALA A 57 10.76 -10.11 21.78
C ALA A 57 11.93 -10.37 20.80
N LYS A 58 11.62 -10.69 19.54
CA LYS A 58 12.60 -10.87 18.46
C LYS A 58 12.26 -9.98 17.28
N SER A 59 13.29 -9.56 16.54
CA SER A 59 13.08 -8.82 15.29
C SER A 59 12.23 -9.63 14.32
N TRP A 60 11.17 -9.04 13.82
CA TRP A 60 10.33 -9.66 12.79
C TRP A 60 11.09 -9.94 11.49
N LEU A 61 12.11 -9.13 11.20
CA LEU A 61 12.93 -9.28 10.00
C LEU A 61 13.89 -10.48 10.07
N SER A 62 14.02 -11.14 11.23
CA SER A 62 14.90 -12.31 11.41
C SER A 62 14.26 -13.62 10.92
N SER A 63 12.96 -13.66 10.65
CA SER A 63 12.27 -14.84 10.16
C SER A 63 11.61 -14.58 8.81
N PRO A 64 11.54 -15.57 7.88
CA PRO A 64 10.91 -15.41 6.58
C PRO A 64 9.48 -14.89 6.65
N GLY A 65 8.65 -15.48 7.53
CA GLY A 65 7.26 -15.06 7.72
C GLY A 65 7.13 -13.66 8.31
N GLY A 66 7.97 -13.30 9.27
CA GLY A 66 7.98 -11.97 9.87
C GLY A 66 8.43 -10.89 8.88
N ALA A 67 9.49 -11.15 8.11
CA ALA A 67 9.99 -10.24 7.09
C ALA A 67 8.96 -10.00 5.97
N PHE A 68 8.29 -11.06 5.51
CA PHE A 68 7.20 -10.94 4.55
C PHE A 68 6.02 -10.15 5.13
N THR A 69 5.62 -10.42 6.37
CA THR A 69 4.55 -9.68 7.05
C THR A 69 4.91 -8.20 7.20
N ALA A 70 6.14 -7.88 7.59
CA ALA A 70 6.62 -6.51 7.68
C ALA A 70 6.53 -5.79 6.33
N LEU A 71 6.97 -6.45 5.24
CA LEU A 71 6.87 -5.91 3.88
C LEU A 71 5.42 -5.64 3.49
N VAL A 72 4.50 -6.57 3.78
CA VAL A 72 3.07 -6.41 3.52
C VAL A 72 2.48 -5.25 4.32
N ILE A 73 2.83 -5.10 5.58
CA ILE A 73 2.36 -3.99 6.43
C ILE A 73 2.79 -2.65 5.83
N VAL A 74 4.07 -2.50 5.48
CA VAL A 74 4.59 -1.23 4.96
C VAL A 74 4.01 -0.90 3.58
N THR A 75 3.89 -1.89 2.69
CA THR A 75 3.26 -1.69 1.38
C THR A 75 1.78 -1.37 1.50
N THR A 76 1.04 -2.06 2.37
CA THR A 76 -0.38 -1.79 2.64
C THR A 76 -0.58 -0.39 3.24
N TRP A 77 0.30 0.04 4.14
CA TRP A 77 0.26 1.39 4.68
C TRP A 77 0.42 2.48 3.62
N LEU A 78 1.31 2.28 2.64
CA LEU A 78 1.43 3.16 1.48
C LEU A 78 0.16 3.17 0.61
N LEU A 79 -0.57 2.05 0.53
CA LEU A 79 -1.82 1.92 -0.23
C LEU A 79 -3.00 2.61 0.46
N ILE A 80 -3.11 2.51 1.77
CA ILE A 80 -4.13 3.21 2.56
C ILE A 80 -4.04 4.71 2.32
N TYR A 81 -2.84 5.22 2.17
CA TYR A 81 -2.59 6.60 1.84
C TYR A 81 -3.19 7.02 0.48
N ILE A 82 -3.04 6.21 -0.56
CA ILE A 82 -3.59 6.50 -1.90
C ILE A 82 -5.13 6.49 -1.86
N SER A 83 -5.74 5.57 -1.13
CA SER A 83 -7.20 5.46 -1.01
C SER A 83 -7.85 6.61 -0.22
N GLY A 84 -7.08 7.30 0.62
CA GLY A 84 -7.56 8.46 1.39
C GLY A 84 -7.87 9.71 0.56
N PHE A 85 -7.42 9.75 -0.71
CA PHE A 85 -7.69 10.88 -1.62
C PHE A 85 -9.10 10.90 -2.23
N VAL A 86 -9.84 9.83 -2.07
CA VAL A 86 -11.18 9.74 -2.64
C VAL A 86 -12.18 10.41 -1.72
N SER A 87 -12.41 11.69 -1.90
CA SER A 87 -13.47 12.41 -1.19
C SER A 87 -14.76 12.40 -2.00
N VAL A 88 -15.82 11.88 -1.38
CA VAL A 88 -17.19 12.03 -1.89
C VAL A 88 -17.60 13.49 -1.74
N PRO A 89 -18.24 14.14 -2.75
CA PRO A 89 -18.72 15.51 -2.64
C PRO A 89 -19.59 15.72 -1.41
N THR A 90 -19.29 16.75 -0.63
CA THR A 90 -20.01 17.07 0.61
C THR A 90 -21.48 17.40 0.37
N ASP A 91 -21.77 18.05 -0.76
CA ASP A 91 -23.11 18.50 -1.13
C ASP A 91 -24.12 17.35 -1.22
N LEU A 92 -23.70 16.22 -1.76
CA LEU A 92 -24.54 14.99 -1.81
C LEU A 92 -24.82 14.41 -0.43
N LEU A 93 -23.85 14.54 0.47
CA LEU A 93 -24.00 14.06 1.85
C LEU A 93 -24.92 14.97 2.65
N GLU A 94 -24.89 16.28 2.39
CA GLU A 94 -25.78 17.24 3.02
C GLU A 94 -27.22 17.10 2.52
N ALA A 95 -27.41 16.96 1.22
CA ALA A 95 -28.71 16.72 0.63
C ALA A 95 -29.39 15.45 1.22
N ALA A 96 -28.66 14.35 1.27
CA ALA A 96 -29.19 13.11 1.83
C ALA A 96 -29.48 13.19 3.35
N ARG A 97 -28.74 14.04 4.11
CA ARG A 97 -29.07 14.31 5.51
C ARG A 97 -30.36 15.10 5.65
N ILE A 98 -30.60 16.06 4.75
CA ILE A 98 -31.87 16.81 4.71
C ILE A 98 -33.03 15.86 4.42
N ASP A 99 -32.82 14.87 3.54
CA ASP A 99 -33.79 13.82 3.23
C ASP A 99 -33.98 12.78 4.37
N GLY A 100 -33.29 12.96 5.50
CA GLY A 100 -33.45 12.12 6.68
C GLY A 100 -32.62 10.83 6.69
N ALA A 101 -31.63 10.70 5.81
CA ALA A 101 -30.75 9.52 5.80
C ALA A 101 -29.87 9.44 7.04
N ASN A 102 -29.85 8.28 7.70
CA ASN A 102 -28.95 8.02 8.81
C ASN A 102 -27.51 7.74 8.34
N ALA A 103 -26.53 7.76 9.25
CA ALA A 103 -25.10 7.60 8.95
C ALA A 103 -24.78 6.27 8.21
N SER A 104 -25.50 5.19 8.53
CA SER A 104 -25.34 3.90 7.87
C SER A 104 -25.87 3.91 6.44
N GLN A 105 -27.02 4.52 6.22
CA GLN A 105 -27.64 4.69 4.89
C GLN A 105 -26.75 5.59 4.02
N LEU A 106 -26.25 6.70 4.55
CA LEU A 106 -25.31 7.59 3.86
C LEU A 106 -24.06 6.85 3.39
N THR A 107 -23.51 6.00 4.25
CA THR A 107 -22.30 5.24 3.91
C THR A 107 -22.58 4.17 2.88
N ARG A 108 -23.67 3.40 3.04
CA ARG A 108 -23.98 2.24 2.19
C ARG A 108 -24.51 2.61 0.82
N TYR A 109 -25.37 3.61 0.75
CA TYR A 109 -26.09 3.94 -0.49
C TYR A 109 -25.52 5.11 -1.27
N ILE A 110 -24.69 5.97 -0.63
CA ILE A 110 -24.10 7.12 -1.29
C ILE A 110 -22.58 7.00 -1.34
N ARG A 111 -21.91 6.92 -0.19
CA ARG A 111 -20.44 6.91 -0.16
C ARG A 111 -19.83 5.68 -0.85
N MET A 112 -20.30 4.47 -0.53
CA MET A 112 -19.75 3.26 -1.12
C MET A 112 -19.88 3.20 -2.65
N PRO A 113 -21.07 3.43 -3.25
CA PRO A 113 -21.19 3.39 -4.70
C PRO A 113 -20.34 4.45 -5.40
N MET A 114 -20.31 5.66 -4.88
CA MET A 114 -19.51 6.75 -5.46
C MET A 114 -18.00 6.56 -5.32
N MET A 115 -17.55 5.72 -4.39
CA MET A 115 -16.14 5.41 -4.22
C MET A 115 -15.64 4.27 -5.15
N VAL A 116 -16.53 3.57 -5.83
CA VAL A 116 -16.16 2.42 -6.67
C VAL A 116 -15.15 2.79 -7.77
N PRO A 117 -15.32 3.87 -8.56
CA PRO A 117 -14.35 4.20 -9.61
C PRO A 117 -12.95 4.48 -9.04
N ALA A 118 -12.91 5.23 -7.97
CA ALA A 118 -11.67 5.56 -7.29
C ALA A 118 -11.03 4.34 -6.62
N PHE A 119 -11.83 3.42 -6.07
CA PHE A 119 -11.34 2.15 -5.54
C PHE A 119 -10.69 1.30 -6.64
N VAL A 120 -11.28 1.24 -7.83
CA VAL A 120 -10.71 0.55 -9.00
C VAL A 120 -9.36 1.17 -9.40
N THR A 121 -9.28 2.49 -9.46
CA THR A 121 -8.03 3.22 -9.76
C THR A 121 -6.96 2.97 -8.69
N CYS A 122 -7.33 3.04 -7.41
CA CYS A 122 -6.41 2.74 -6.32
C CYS A 122 -5.91 1.29 -6.37
N LEU A 123 -6.78 0.34 -6.66
CA LEU A 123 -6.43 -1.06 -6.78
C LEU A 123 -5.46 -1.29 -7.95
N PHE A 124 -5.68 -0.63 -9.09
CA PHE A 124 -4.76 -0.64 -10.22
C PHE A 124 -3.36 -0.12 -9.85
N LEU A 125 -3.30 1.07 -9.25
CA LEU A 125 -2.05 1.67 -8.81
C LEU A 125 -1.34 0.80 -7.76
N SER A 126 -2.10 0.15 -6.89
CA SER A 126 -1.61 -0.72 -5.84
C SER A 126 -0.93 -1.96 -6.40
N ILE A 127 -1.61 -2.67 -7.28
CA ILE A 127 -1.07 -3.88 -7.91
C ILE A 127 0.18 -3.52 -8.72
N THR A 128 0.12 -2.45 -9.51
CA THR A 128 1.27 -1.98 -10.29
C THR A 128 2.48 -1.65 -9.39
N ARG A 129 2.24 -1.00 -8.25
CA ARG A 129 3.32 -0.71 -7.29
C ARG A 129 3.89 -1.96 -6.65
N CYS A 130 3.07 -2.94 -6.26
CA CYS A 130 3.54 -4.18 -5.65
C CYS A 130 4.57 -4.92 -6.53
N PHE A 131 4.37 -4.93 -7.84
CA PHE A 131 5.33 -5.55 -8.75
C PHE A 131 6.62 -4.75 -8.95
N LYS A 132 6.56 -3.42 -8.78
CA LYS A 132 7.70 -2.51 -8.98
C LYS A 132 8.45 -2.16 -7.70
N VAL A 133 8.00 -2.64 -6.54
CA VAL A 133 8.66 -2.34 -5.27
C VAL A 133 10.06 -2.94 -5.27
N TYR A 134 11.05 -2.09 -5.45
CA TYR A 134 12.47 -2.42 -5.37
C TYR A 134 13.13 -1.66 -4.21
N ASP A 135 13.08 -0.33 -4.24
CA ASP A 135 13.78 0.54 -3.30
C ASP A 135 13.42 0.28 -1.83
N LEU A 136 12.11 0.16 -1.58
CA LEU A 136 11.60 -0.12 -0.24
C LEU A 136 12.02 -1.52 0.22
N ASN A 137 11.93 -2.52 -0.66
CA ASN A 137 12.29 -3.89 -0.33
C ASN A 137 13.79 -4.03 -0.09
N LEU A 138 14.60 -3.37 -0.93
CA LEU A 138 16.06 -3.35 -0.78
C LEU A 138 16.47 -2.81 0.59
N SER A 139 15.90 -1.68 1.01
CA SER A 139 16.25 -1.03 2.27
C SER A 139 15.62 -1.67 3.50
N LEU A 140 14.45 -2.33 3.37
CA LEU A 140 13.75 -2.96 4.48
C LEU A 140 14.34 -4.33 4.84
N THR A 141 14.51 -5.21 3.86
CA THR A 141 14.87 -6.61 4.04
C THR A 141 16.04 -7.07 3.18
N ALA A 142 16.40 -6.31 2.12
CA ALA A 142 17.36 -6.72 1.09
C ALA A 142 17.05 -8.11 0.49
N GLY A 143 15.76 -8.47 0.38
CA GLY A 143 15.31 -9.78 -0.08
C GLY A 143 15.31 -10.88 1.00
N GLY A 144 15.92 -10.64 2.16
CA GLY A 144 16.11 -11.61 3.23
C GLY A 144 14.92 -11.78 4.18
N PRO A 145 15.03 -12.74 5.11
CA PRO A 145 16.04 -13.81 5.16
C PRO A 145 15.78 -14.90 4.12
N TYR A 146 16.84 -15.51 3.60
CA TYR A 146 16.78 -16.64 2.66
C TYR A 146 15.97 -16.35 1.38
N ASP A 147 16.11 -15.15 0.79
CA ASP A 147 15.36 -14.69 -0.39
C ASP A 147 13.84 -14.72 -0.25
N SER A 148 13.31 -14.85 0.96
CA SER A 148 11.88 -14.99 1.23
C SER A 148 11.05 -13.74 0.89
N THR A 149 11.68 -12.58 0.79
CA THR A 149 11.06 -11.31 0.42
C THR A 149 11.57 -10.77 -0.91
N LYS A 150 12.29 -11.57 -1.69
CA LYS A 150 12.82 -11.19 -2.99
C LYS A 150 11.71 -11.07 -4.02
N LEU A 151 11.30 -9.85 -4.32
CA LEU A 151 10.24 -9.56 -5.29
C LEU A 151 10.79 -9.59 -6.73
N ALA A 152 9.89 -9.69 -7.71
CA ALA A 152 10.23 -9.80 -9.13
C ALA A 152 11.22 -8.72 -9.61
N ALA A 153 10.97 -7.45 -9.27
CA ALA A 153 11.87 -6.35 -9.65
C ALA A 153 13.28 -6.51 -9.05
N MET A 154 13.38 -7.01 -7.83
CA MET A 154 14.66 -7.27 -7.17
C MET A 154 15.38 -8.46 -7.80
N HIS A 155 14.66 -9.52 -8.15
CA HIS A 155 15.23 -10.67 -8.85
C HIS A 155 15.83 -10.27 -10.20
N ILE A 156 15.08 -9.52 -11.00
CA ILE A 156 15.53 -9.00 -12.31
C ILE A 156 16.81 -8.16 -12.15
N TYR A 157 16.84 -7.28 -11.15
CA TYR A 157 18.02 -6.47 -10.87
C TYR A 157 19.24 -7.33 -10.51
N THR A 158 19.07 -8.31 -9.64
CA THR A 158 20.14 -9.26 -9.25
C THR A 158 20.66 -10.03 -10.47
N GLN A 159 19.79 -10.54 -11.32
CA GLN A 159 20.21 -11.26 -12.53
C GLN A 159 20.96 -10.35 -13.51
N ALA A 160 20.43 -9.15 -13.76
CA ALA A 160 21.05 -8.25 -14.73
C ALA A 160 22.38 -7.67 -14.23
N PHE A 161 22.42 -7.14 -13.01
CA PHE A 161 23.52 -6.30 -12.56
C PHE A 161 24.49 -7.00 -11.59
N GLU A 162 24.03 -7.89 -10.72
CA GLU A 162 24.89 -8.60 -9.78
C GLU A 162 25.49 -9.86 -10.43
N ASN A 163 24.67 -10.62 -11.18
CA ASN A 163 25.09 -11.84 -11.87
C ASN A 163 25.63 -11.56 -13.30
N HIS A 164 25.61 -10.31 -13.75
CA HIS A 164 26.04 -9.89 -15.11
C HIS A 164 25.33 -10.60 -16.26
N GLN A 165 24.15 -11.17 -16.02
CA GLN A 165 23.33 -11.86 -17.00
C GLN A 165 22.33 -10.90 -17.66
N TYR A 166 22.83 -9.89 -18.38
CA TYR A 166 22.01 -8.83 -18.97
C TYR A 166 20.90 -9.34 -19.88
N GLY A 167 21.19 -10.35 -20.71
CA GLY A 167 20.21 -10.95 -21.62
C GLY A 167 19.05 -11.62 -20.85
N LEU A 168 19.34 -12.33 -19.77
CA LEU A 168 18.34 -12.96 -18.93
C LEU A 168 17.52 -11.92 -18.18
N GLY A 169 18.17 -10.95 -17.56
CA GLY A 169 17.48 -9.87 -16.84
C GLY A 169 16.56 -9.05 -17.74
N GLN A 170 16.96 -8.78 -19.00
CA GLN A 170 16.09 -8.12 -19.98
C GLN A 170 14.90 -8.98 -20.38
N ALA A 171 15.10 -10.29 -20.58
CA ALA A 171 14.01 -11.20 -20.90
C ALA A 171 12.99 -11.28 -19.75
N GLU A 172 13.45 -11.38 -18.50
CA GLU A 172 12.60 -11.37 -17.31
C GLU A 172 11.84 -10.04 -17.15
N ALA A 173 12.51 -8.90 -17.41
CA ALA A 173 11.89 -7.59 -17.41
C ALA A 173 10.78 -7.46 -18.46
N LEU A 174 11.00 -8.02 -19.66
CA LEU A 174 10.00 -8.04 -20.72
C LEU A 174 8.78 -8.89 -20.31
N VAL A 175 9.01 -10.07 -19.73
CA VAL A 175 7.94 -10.93 -19.23
C VAL A 175 7.14 -10.20 -18.16
N LEU A 176 7.82 -9.57 -17.19
CA LEU A 176 7.16 -8.78 -16.15
C LEU A 176 6.33 -7.65 -16.73
N PHE A 177 6.86 -6.94 -17.74
CA PHE A 177 6.14 -5.88 -18.45
C PHE A 177 4.86 -6.39 -19.13
N LEU A 178 4.94 -7.52 -19.82
CA LEU A 178 3.78 -8.13 -20.46
C LEU A 178 2.72 -8.58 -19.44
N VAL A 179 3.13 -9.22 -18.36
CA VAL A 179 2.23 -9.63 -17.27
C VAL A 179 1.52 -8.41 -16.67
N MET A 180 2.26 -7.35 -16.41
CA MET A 180 1.67 -6.10 -15.88
C MET A 180 0.73 -5.45 -16.89
N GLY A 181 1.06 -5.47 -18.18
CA GLY A 181 0.19 -4.97 -19.24
C GLY A 181 -1.13 -5.74 -19.33
N ILE A 182 -1.09 -7.06 -19.20
CA ILE A 182 -2.28 -7.91 -19.17
C ILE A 182 -3.14 -7.58 -17.93
N ILE A 183 -2.53 -7.50 -16.76
CA ILE A 183 -3.23 -7.15 -15.51
C ILE A 183 -3.89 -5.76 -15.64
N ALA A 184 -3.15 -4.78 -16.17
CA ALA A 184 -3.66 -3.44 -16.42
C ALA A 184 -4.87 -3.45 -17.35
N PHE A 185 -4.77 -4.17 -18.47
CA PHE A 185 -5.84 -4.29 -19.44
C PHE A 185 -7.12 -4.92 -18.85
N ILE A 186 -6.96 -6.00 -18.09
CA ILE A 186 -8.08 -6.66 -17.40
C ILE A 186 -8.75 -5.70 -16.41
N GLN A 187 -7.96 -4.98 -15.61
CA GLN A 187 -8.49 -4.05 -14.61
C GLN A 187 -9.24 -2.87 -15.24
N ILE A 188 -8.71 -2.29 -16.33
CA ILE A 188 -9.37 -1.20 -17.05
C ILE A 188 -10.67 -1.70 -17.68
N SER A 189 -10.67 -2.89 -18.28
CA SER A 189 -11.87 -3.48 -18.87
C SER A 189 -12.97 -3.74 -17.83
N MET A 190 -12.59 -4.20 -16.64
CA MET A 190 -13.52 -4.41 -15.53
C MET A 190 -14.00 -3.09 -14.90
N GLY A 191 -13.13 -2.05 -14.90
CA GLY A 191 -13.47 -0.74 -14.38
C GLY A 191 -14.54 -0.04 -15.19
N LYS A 192 -14.38 -0.02 -16.51
CA LYS A 192 -15.34 0.60 -17.44
C LYS A 192 -16.77 0.03 -17.30
N SER A 193 -16.90 -1.24 -16.97
CA SER A 193 -18.20 -1.89 -16.76
C SER A 193 -18.95 -1.43 -15.50
N LYS A 194 -18.30 -0.68 -14.61
CA LYS A 194 -18.86 -0.22 -13.32
C LYS A 194 -18.86 1.31 -13.16
N GLU A 195 -18.36 2.03 -14.14
CA GLU A 195 -18.56 3.48 -14.19
C GLU A 195 -20.05 3.73 -14.53
N VAL A 196 -20.80 4.14 -13.53
CA VAL A 196 -22.13 4.70 -13.74
C VAL A 196 -21.89 6.04 -14.42
N GLU A 197 -22.31 6.17 -15.67
CA GLU A 197 -22.37 7.46 -16.35
C GLU A 197 -23.23 8.40 -15.47
N ALA A 198 -22.59 9.44 -14.94
CA ALA A 198 -23.25 10.50 -14.18
C ALA A 198 -23.70 11.60 -15.12
#